data_23050ecc580e0b4f450f5cf3909a39be
#
_entry.id   23050ecc580e0b4f450f5cf3909a39be
#
_cell.length_a   1.000
_cell.length_b   1.000
_cell.length_c   1.000
_cell.angle_alpha   90.00
_cell.angle_beta   90.00
_cell.angle_gamma   90.00
#
_symmetry.space_group_name_H-M   'P 1'
#
loop_
_entity.id
_entity.type
_entity.pdbx_description
1 polymer ?
#
loop_
_entity_poly.entity_id
_entity_poly.type
_entity_poly.pdbx_seq_one_letter_code
_entity_poly.pdbx_strand_id
1 'polypeptide(L)'
;VLEILTSEYGYGWSPKRITVSSVGLKKGLERFLNESDCHLAISMHTPIPSQRRDLMPAEKAFSITEIIDILHNYDFSKQRRLSFEYIVFKGVNDSLIYAKEIVKLLRGIECRVNLIRFHAIPNVDLEGVDMETMVAFRDYLTQHGVFATIRASRGEDIFAACGMLSTAKQQKEKGVTLQ
;
A
#
# COMPACT_ATOMS: atom_id res chain seq x y z
N VAL A 1 -1.58 -5.59 -20.29
CA VAL A 1 -0.27 -5.94 -19.68
C VAL A 1 -0.37 -7.27 -18.96
N LEU A 2 -1.29 -7.45 -17.99
CA LEU A 2 -1.39 -8.70 -17.21
C LEU A 2 -1.63 -9.91 -18.10
N GLU A 3 -2.51 -9.81 -19.08
CA GLU A 3 -2.77 -10.85 -20.06
C GLU A 3 -1.48 -11.32 -20.76
N ILE A 4 -0.65 -10.38 -21.24
CA ILE A 4 0.64 -10.73 -21.87
C ILE A 4 1.59 -11.41 -20.88
N LEU A 5 1.59 -11.00 -19.62
CA LEU A 5 2.45 -11.59 -18.59
C LEU A 5 2.02 -13.00 -18.21
N THR A 6 0.72 -13.29 -18.22
CA THR A 6 0.17 -14.55 -17.66
C THR A 6 -0.28 -15.56 -18.71
N SER A 7 -0.54 -15.15 -19.95
CA SER A 7 -0.99 -16.06 -21.01
C SER A 7 0.15 -16.94 -21.59
N GLU A 8 -0.21 -18.09 -22.10
CA GLU A 8 0.70 -19.04 -22.73
C GLU A 8 1.38 -18.46 -23.99
N TYR A 9 0.68 -17.61 -24.73
CA TYR A 9 1.22 -16.92 -25.90
C TYR A 9 2.13 -15.72 -25.53
N GLY A 10 2.16 -15.34 -24.25
CA GLY A 10 3.02 -14.27 -23.72
C GLY A 10 4.18 -14.84 -22.91
N TYR A 11 4.35 -14.35 -21.69
CA TYR A 11 5.44 -14.78 -20.80
C TYR A 11 5.11 -16.03 -19.97
N GLY A 12 3.86 -16.45 -19.89
CA GLY A 12 3.45 -17.64 -19.14
C GLY A 12 3.70 -17.54 -17.61
N TRP A 13 3.81 -16.34 -17.05
CA TRP A 13 4.08 -16.20 -15.63
C TRP A 13 2.86 -16.59 -14.80
N SER A 14 3.11 -17.29 -13.71
CA SER A 14 2.05 -17.58 -12.75
C SER A 14 1.49 -16.28 -12.17
N PRO A 15 0.16 -16.07 -12.18
CA PRO A 15 -0.48 -14.92 -11.53
C PRO A 15 -0.09 -14.76 -10.06
N LYS A 16 0.24 -15.86 -9.37
CA LYS A 16 0.70 -15.88 -7.97
C LYS A 16 2.06 -15.18 -7.75
N ARG A 17 2.79 -14.87 -8.82
CA ARG A 17 4.07 -14.14 -8.77
C ARG A 17 3.91 -12.66 -9.07
N ILE A 18 2.71 -12.21 -9.40
CA ILE A 18 2.42 -10.85 -9.80
C ILE A 18 1.54 -10.20 -8.74
N THR A 19 1.95 -9.04 -8.26
CA THR A 19 1.15 -8.19 -7.39
C THR A 19 0.90 -6.85 -8.08
N VAL A 20 -0.36 -6.48 -8.20
CA VAL A 20 -0.76 -5.19 -8.75
C VAL A 20 -1.04 -4.23 -7.62
N SER A 21 -0.31 -3.12 -7.57
CA SER A 21 -0.53 -2.05 -6.61
C SER A 21 -1.53 -1.03 -7.18
N SER A 22 -2.47 -0.60 -6.37
CA SER A 22 -3.53 0.33 -6.77
C SER A 22 -3.94 1.26 -5.63
N VAL A 23 -4.37 2.45 -5.99
CA VAL A 23 -5.05 3.36 -5.06
C VAL A 23 -6.54 3.00 -4.86
N GLY A 24 -7.06 2.05 -5.65
CA GLY A 24 -8.41 1.51 -5.50
C GLY A 24 -9.50 2.29 -6.23
N LEU A 25 -9.24 2.90 -7.39
CA LEU A 25 -10.30 3.52 -8.18
C LEU A 25 -11.33 2.48 -8.66
N LYS A 26 -12.63 2.75 -8.48
CA LYS A 26 -13.74 1.82 -8.65
C LYS A 26 -13.65 0.98 -9.93
N LYS A 27 -13.68 1.62 -11.10
CA LYS A 27 -13.67 0.91 -12.40
C LYS A 27 -12.43 0.02 -12.57
N GLY A 28 -11.26 0.51 -12.14
CA GLY A 28 -10.01 -0.25 -12.21
C GLY A 28 -10.00 -1.43 -11.25
N LEU A 29 -10.52 -1.26 -10.05
CA LEU A 29 -10.63 -2.29 -9.02
C LEU A 29 -11.59 -3.40 -9.46
N GLU A 30 -12.82 -3.05 -9.84
CA GLU A 30 -13.83 -4.01 -10.30
C GLU A 30 -13.34 -4.80 -11.53
N ARG A 31 -12.75 -4.11 -12.50
CA ARG A 31 -12.16 -4.76 -13.67
C ARG A 31 -11.04 -5.73 -13.30
N PHE A 32 -10.12 -5.29 -12.43
CA PHE A 32 -9.02 -6.15 -11.97
C PHE A 32 -9.53 -7.40 -11.24
N LEU A 33 -10.51 -7.24 -10.37
CA LEU A 33 -11.11 -8.36 -9.62
C LEU A 33 -11.78 -9.37 -10.54
N ASN A 34 -12.41 -8.92 -11.63
CA ASN A 34 -13.12 -9.78 -12.57
C ASN A 34 -12.21 -10.43 -13.64
N GLU A 35 -11.14 -9.72 -14.06
CA GLU A 35 -10.35 -10.13 -15.22
C GLU A 35 -8.96 -10.69 -14.88
N SER A 36 -8.53 -10.69 -13.60
CA SER A 36 -7.18 -11.08 -13.22
C SER A 36 -7.13 -11.94 -11.98
N ASP A 37 -6.28 -12.97 -11.98
CA ASP A 37 -5.98 -13.81 -10.81
C ASP A 37 -4.69 -13.38 -10.09
N CYS A 38 -4.09 -12.25 -10.45
CA CYS A 38 -2.93 -11.68 -9.78
C CYS A 38 -3.25 -11.22 -8.36
N HIS A 39 -2.23 -11.06 -7.52
CA HIS A 39 -2.38 -10.50 -6.19
C HIS A 39 -2.68 -9.00 -6.27
N LEU A 40 -3.44 -8.50 -5.30
CA LEU A 40 -3.84 -7.09 -5.19
C LEU A 40 -3.19 -6.46 -3.96
N ALA A 41 -2.62 -5.27 -4.14
CA ALA A 41 -2.14 -4.42 -3.07
C ALA A 41 -2.83 -3.05 -3.15
N ILE A 42 -3.57 -2.69 -2.10
CA ILE A 42 -4.27 -1.39 -2.02
C ILE A 42 -3.47 -0.43 -1.14
N SER A 43 -3.14 0.74 -1.69
CA SER A 43 -2.57 1.84 -0.92
C SER A 43 -3.61 2.41 0.04
N MET A 44 -3.48 2.08 1.32
CA MET A 44 -4.38 2.57 2.37
C MET A 44 -3.83 3.84 3.01
N HIS A 45 -2.66 3.77 3.61
CA HIS A 45 -1.89 4.78 4.34
C HIS A 45 -2.61 5.43 5.53
N THR A 46 -3.92 5.35 5.63
CA THR A 46 -4.72 5.65 6.81
C THR A 46 -6.11 5.01 6.68
N PRO A 47 -6.69 4.50 7.78
CA PRO A 47 -8.05 3.96 7.78
C PRO A 47 -9.13 5.06 7.88
N ILE A 48 -8.73 6.33 8.07
CA ILE A 48 -9.64 7.46 8.32
C ILE A 48 -9.86 8.21 6.99
N PRO A 49 -11.10 8.21 6.42
CA PRO A 49 -11.36 8.80 5.10
C PRO A 49 -11.02 10.29 4.99
N SER A 50 -11.30 11.09 6.04
CA SER A 50 -10.95 12.51 6.03
C SER A 50 -9.45 12.74 5.90
N GLN A 51 -8.64 12.04 6.68
CA GLN A 51 -7.19 12.12 6.61
C GLN A 51 -6.63 11.50 5.32
N ARG A 52 -7.24 10.40 4.83
CA ARG A 52 -6.83 9.79 3.56
C ARG A 52 -7.03 10.74 2.39
N ARG A 53 -8.04 11.60 2.45
CA ARG A 53 -8.29 12.63 1.43
C ARG A 53 -7.15 13.64 1.32
N ASP A 54 -6.52 13.96 2.43
CA ASP A 54 -5.40 14.89 2.49
C ASP A 54 -4.11 14.22 1.99
N LEU A 55 -3.88 12.97 2.36
CA LEU A 55 -2.72 12.19 1.92
C LEU A 55 -2.85 11.66 0.49
N MET A 56 -4.07 11.34 0.06
CA MET A 56 -4.36 10.68 -1.22
C MET A 56 -5.60 11.27 -1.87
N PRO A 57 -5.47 12.19 -2.85
CA PRO A 57 -6.62 12.80 -3.52
C PRO A 57 -7.60 11.82 -4.18
N ALA A 58 -7.16 10.59 -4.47
CA ALA A 58 -8.01 9.50 -5.01
C ALA A 58 -9.20 9.15 -4.09
N GLU A 59 -9.11 9.41 -2.78
CA GLU A 59 -10.18 9.23 -1.81
C GLU A 59 -11.45 10.05 -2.16
N LYS A 60 -11.28 11.19 -2.84
CA LYS A 60 -12.41 12.01 -3.30
C LYS A 60 -13.23 11.33 -4.40
N ALA A 61 -12.60 10.49 -5.17
CA ALA A 61 -13.23 9.78 -6.28
C ALA A 61 -13.84 8.45 -5.83
N PHE A 62 -13.18 7.76 -4.89
CA PHE A 62 -13.63 6.49 -4.34
C PHE A 62 -12.99 6.25 -2.99
N SER A 63 -13.81 6.17 -1.95
CA SER A 63 -13.34 6.13 -0.56
C SER A 63 -12.78 4.76 -0.17
N ILE A 64 -11.96 4.74 0.89
CA ILE A 64 -11.44 3.48 1.44
C ILE A 64 -12.58 2.59 1.95
N THR A 65 -13.65 3.15 2.48
CA THR A 65 -14.82 2.39 2.92
C THR A 65 -15.52 1.71 1.76
N GLU A 66 -15.74 2.41 0.65
CA GLU A 66 -16.32 1.82 -0.56
C GLU A 66 -15.41 0.73 -1.17
N ILE A 67 -14.09 0.90 -1.11
CA ILE A 67 -13.12 -0.14 -1.49
C ILE A 67 -13.32 -1.38 -0.62
N ILE A 68 -13.40 -1.21 0.70
CA ILE A 68 -13.60 -2.30 1.65
C ILE A 68 -14.92 -3.01 1.40
N ASP A 69 -16.01 -2.30 1.12
CA ASP A 69 -17.31 -2.88 0.82
C ASP A 69 -17.25 -3.77 -0.44
N ILE A 70 -16.54 -3.37 -1.49
CA ILE A 70 -16.33 -4.23 -2.66
C ILE A 70 -15.53 -5.48 -2.27
N LEU A 71 -14.46 -5.32 -1.49
CA LEU A 71 -13.58 -6.42 -1.12
C LEU A 71 -14.26 -7.42 -0.18
N HIS A 72 -15.16 -6.97 0.69
CA HIS A 72 -15.99 -7.84 1.52
C HIS A 72 -16.93 -8.77 0.70
N ASN A 73 -17.44 -8.26 -0.41
CA ASN A 73 -18.35 -8.99 -1.28
C ASN A 73 -17.64 -9.82 -2.35
N TYR A 74 -16.31 -9.79 -2.39
CA TYR A 74 -15.52 -10.51 -3.38
C TYR A 74 -15.02 -11.86 -2.83
N ASP A 75 -15.16 -12.93 -3.64
CA ASP A 75 -14.65 -14.25 -3.30
C ASP A 75 -13.15 -14.39 -3.59
N PHE A 76 -12.35 -14.44 -2.51
CA PHE A 76 -10.91 -14.68 -2.57
C PHE A 76 -10.50 -16.16 -2.49
N SER A 77 -11.44 -17.12 -2.55
CA SER A 77 -11.18 -18.56 -2.42
C SER A 77 -10.22 -19.11 -3.49
N LYS A 78 -10.06 -18.42 -4.62
CA LYS A 78 -9.11 -18.75 -5.69
C LYS A 78 -7.64 -18.48 -5.36
N GLN A 79 -7.30 -18.39 -4.07
CA GLN A 79 -5.93 -18.17 -3.57
C GLN A 79 -5.31 -16.83 -3.98
N ARG A 80 -6.11 -15.84 -4.35
CA ARG A 80 -5.63 -14.48 -4.57
C ARG A 80 -5.22 -13.87 -3.24
N ARG A 81 -4.02 -13.26 -3.19
CA ARG A 81 -3.56 -12.53 -2.01
C ARG A 81 -4.02 -11.09 -2.08
N LEU A 82 -4.66 -10.62 -1.02
CA LEU A 82 -4.99 -9.22 -0.79
C LEU A 82 -4.03 -8.63 0.25
N SER A 83 -3.45 -7.48 -0.04
CA SER A 83 -2.67 -6.71 0.92
C SER A 83 -3.03 -5.23 0.92
N PHE A 84 -2.80 -4.58 2.05
CA PHE A 84 -2.89 -3.13 2.19
C PHE A 84 -1.51 -2.58 2.49
N GLU A 85 -1.10 -1.58 1.72
CA GLU A 85 0.16 -0.87 1.91
C GLU A 85 -0.09 0.33 2.84
N TYR A 86 0.72 0.42 3.90
CA TYR A 86 0.58 1.44 4.93
C TYR A 86 1.94 2.05 5.24
N ILE A 87 2.16 3.29 4.76
CA ILE A 87 3.35 4.05 5.13
C ILE A 87 3.10 4.66 6.51
N VAL A 88 4.02 4.45 7.44
CA VAL A 88 3.91 5.00 8.79
C VAL A 88 4.66 6.32 8.86
N PHE A 89 3.91 7.41 9.11
CA PHE A 89 4.42 8.77 9.24
C PHE A 89 4.37 9.21 10.71
N LYS A 90 5.47 9.72 11.21
CA LYS A 90 5.63 10.18 12.59
C LYS A 90 4.67 11.32 12.91
N GLY A 91 3.90 11.16 14.00
CA GLY A 91 2.94 12.15 14.47
C GLY A 91 1.69 12.31 13.59
N VAL A 92 1.54 11.51 12.54
CA VAL A 92 0.43 11.60 11.58
C VAL A 92 -0.50 10.40 11.69
N ASN A 93 0.04 9.19 11.52
CA ASN A 93 -0.73 7.96 11.48
C ASN A 93 -0.05 6.78 12.22
N ASP A 94 0.89 7.08 13.11
CA ASP A 94 1.76 6.14 13.82
C ASP A 94 1.23 5.66 15.17
N SER A 95 0.17 6.29 15.70
CA SER A 95 -0.39 5.90 16.99
C SER A 95 -1.23 4.62 16.92
N LEU A 96 -1.32 3.89 18.04
CA LEU A 96 -2.13 2.67 18.14
C LEU A 96 -3.63 2.91 17.91
N ILE A 97 -4.10 4.16 17.92
CA ILE A 97 -5.48 4.50 17.54
C ILE A 97 -5.70 4.10 16.07
N TYR A 98 -4.75 4.40 15.19
CA TYR A 98 -4.83 4.00 13.77
C TYR A 98 -4.80 2.47 13.61
N ALA A 99 -3.97 1.78 14.37
CA ALA A 99 -3.96 0.32 14.36
C ALA A 99 -5.31 -0.27 14.77
N LYS A 100 -5.98 0.31 15.79
CA LYS A 100 -7.35 -0.08 16.19
C LYS A 100 -8.36 0.14 15.07
N GLU A 101 -8.30 1.28 14.40
CA GLU A 101 -9.21 1.58 13.27
C GLU A 101 -8.95 0.66 12.06
N ILE A 102 -7.69 0.29 11.78
CA ILE A 102 -7.37 -0.72 10.77
C ILE A 102 -7.99 -2.07 11.12
N VAL A 103 -7.87 -2.53 12.36
CA VAL A 103 -8.48 -3.79 12.81
C VAL A 103 -10.00 -3.77 12.62
N LYS A 104 -10.66 -2.66 12.94
CA LYS A 104 -12.10 -2.51 12.73
C LYS A 104 -12.47 -2.53 11.24
N LEU A 105 -11.74 -1.76 10.44
CA LEU A 105 -11.98 -1.59 9.00
C LEU A 105 -11.81 -2.91 8.24
N LEU A 106 -10.82 -3.71 8.61
CA LEU A 106 -10.46 -4.96 7.91
C LEU A 106 -11.12 -6.21 8.52
N ARG A 107 -12.02 -6.02 9.50
CA ARG A 107 -12.69 -7.16 10.15
C ARG A 107 -13.43 -8.02 9.13
N GLY A 108 -13.14 -9.33 9.13
CA GLY A 108 -13.77 -10.30 8.23
C GLY A 108 -13.17 -10.38 6.83
N ILE A 109 -12.12 -9.60 6.54
CA ILE A 109 -11.37 -9.70 5.28
C ILE A 109 -10.07 -10.48 5.52
N GLU A 110 -9.85 -11.56 4.79
CA GLU A 110 -8.57 -12.26 4.79
C GLU A 110 -7.54 -11.45 3.98
N CYS A 111 -6.68 -10.74 4.68
CA CYS A 111 -5.70 -9.85 4.06
C CYS A 111 -4.41 -9.73 4.88
N ARG A 112 -3.46 -8.97 4.34
CA ARG A 112 -2.22 -8.57 5.01
C ARG A 112 -2.08 -7.07 5.02
N VAL A 113 -1.41 -6.53 6.04
CA VAL A 113 -0.98 -5.13 6.06
C VAL A 113 0.54 -5.10 5.96
N ASN A 114 1.06 -4.46 4.92
CA ASN A 114 2.48 -4.23 4.75
C ASN A 114 2.81 -2.82 5.28
N LEU A 115 3.45 -2.77 6.42
CA LEU A 115 3.96 -1.52 7.00
C LEU A 115 5.22 -1.12 6.26
N ILE A 116 5.23 0.11 5.75
CA ILE A 116 6.34 0.67 5.00
C ILE A 116 6.95 1.79 5.83
N ARG A 117 8.26 1.70 6.09
CA ARG A 117 9.00 2.79 6.69
C ARG A 117 9.12 3.93 5.69
N PHE A 118 8.74 5.14 6.10
CA PHE A 118 8.92 6.31 5.27
C PHE A 118 10.39 6.74 5.27
N HIS A 119 10.90 7.04 4.09
CA HIS A 119 12.22 7.66 3.91
C HIS A 119 12.01 9.10 3.49
N ALA A 120 12.68 10.03 4.18
CA ALA A 120 12.58 11.44 3.87
C ALA A 120 12.91 11.71 2.39
N ILE A 121 12.01 12.43 1.73
CA ILE A 121 12.19 12.88 0.35
C ILE A 121 12.21 14.42 0.34
N PRO A 122 13.04 15.04 -0.51
CA PRO A 122 13.10 16.48 -0.59
C PRO A 122 11.75 17.14 -0.84
N ASN A 123 11.49 18.27 -0.19
CA ASN A 123 10.25 19.06 -0.30
C ASN A 123 8.96 18.37 0.19
N VAL A 124 9.10 17.36 1.04
CA VAL A 124 7.97 16.74 1.75
C VAL A 124 8.22 16.85 3.24
N ASP A 125 7.33 17.56 3.91
CA ASP A 125 7.39 17.78 5.38
C ASP A 125 6.73 16.61 6.12
N LEU A 126 7.28 15.40 5.92
CA LEU A 126 6.87 14.18 6.60
C LEU A 126 8.11 13.45 7.12
N GLU A 127 7.99 12.86 8.29
CA GLU A 127 9.04 12.05 8.90
C GLU A 127 8.62 10.58 9.05
N GLY A 128 9.59 9.68 8.92
CA GLY A 128 9.41 8.27 9.26
C GLY A 128 9.52 8.06 10.77
N VAL A 129 8.95 6.96 11.23
CA VAL A 129 9.06 6.51 12.62
C VAL A 129 10.29 5.62 12.82
N ASP A 130 10.68 5.43 14.08
CA ASP A 130 11.68 4.45 14.47
C ASP A 130 11.17 3.00 14.35
N MET A 131 12.08 2.06 14.47
CA MET A 131 11.75 0.63 14.36
C MET A 131 10.94 0.12 15.56
N GLU A 132 11.07 0.71 16.72
CA GLU A 132 10.31 0.33 17.90
C GLU A 132 8.81 0.62 17.69
N THR A 133 8.48 1.80 17.20
CA THR A 133 7.11 2.20 16.79
C THR A 133 6.57 1.27 15.69
N MET A 134 7.38 0.94 14.66
CA MET A 134 6.99 0.01 13.60
C MET A 134 6.66 -1.37 14.16
N VAL A 135 7.47 -1.88 15.06
CA VAL A 135 7.29 -3.19 15.70
C VAL A 135 6.03 -3.18 16.57
N ALA A 136 5.84 -2.16 17.42
CA ALA A 136 4.65 -2.04 18.26
C ALA A 136 3.37 -2.00 17.44
N PHE A 137 3.37 -1.24 16.33
CA PHE A 137 2.22 -1.15 15.42
C PHE A 137 1.92 -2.49 14.73
N ARG A 138 2.94 -3.19 14.21
CA ARG A 138 2.82 -4.53 13.62
C ARG A 138 2.26 -5.53 14.63
N ASP A 139 2.81 -5.56 15.82
CA ASP A 139 2.45 -6.54 16.84
C ASP A 139 1.01 -6.32 17.32
N TYR A 140 0.59 -5.06 17.46
CA TYR A 140 -0.79 -4.74 17.75
C TYR A 140 -1.75 -5.29 16.70
N LEU A 141 -1.49 -5.05 15.40
CA LEU A 141 -2.31 -5.57 14.30
C LEU A 141 -2.39 -7.09 14.34
N THR A 142 -1.24 -7.76 14.49
CA THR A 142 -1.14 -9.22 14.47
C THR A 142 -1.85 -9.85 15.65
N GLN A 143 -1.72 -9.28 16.85
CA GLN A 143 -2.42 -9.74 18.05
C GLN A 143 -3.94 -9.61 17.95
N HIS A 144 -4.43 -8.68 17.10
CA HIS A 144 -5.86 -8.45 16.90
C HIS A 144 -6.39 -9.08 15.58
N GLY A 145 -5.65 -10.06 15.04
CA GLY A 145 -6.13 -10.88 13.92
C GLY A 145 -5.86 -10.32 12.52
N VAL A 146 -5.12 -9.21 12.40
CA VAL A 146 -4.69 -8.66 11.11
C VAL A 146 -3.21 -8.96 10.91
N PHE A 147 -2.89 -9.90 10.02
CA PHE A 147 -1.50 -10.27 9.74
C PHE A 147 -0.74 -9.07 9.16
N ALA A 148 0.29 -8.61 9.85
CA ALA A 148 1.07 -7.45 9.45
C ALA A 148 2.56 -7.79 9.31
N THR A 149 3.21 -7.15 8.33
CA THR A 149 4.66 -7.28 8.10
C THR A 149 5.29 -5.89 7.97
N ILE A 150 6.54 -5.77 8.42
CA ILE A 150 7.34 -4.57 8.13
C ILE A 150 8.12 -4.88 6.86
N ARG A 151 7.89 -4.08 5.82
CA ARG A 151 8.58 -4.24 4.55
C ARG A 151 10.02 -3.76 4.69
N ALA A 152 10.98 -4.64 4.33
CA ALA A 152 12.38 -4.24 4.27
C ALA A 152 12.57 -3.18 3.16
N SER A 153 13.17 -2.07 3.50
CA SER A 153 13.60 -1.08 2.53
C SER A 153 14.80 -1.61 1.76
N ARG A 154 14.77 -1.43 0.45
CA ARG A 154 15.90 -1.78 -0.43
C ARG A 154 16.24 -0.58 -1.31
N GLY A 155 17.53 -0.36 -1.55
CA GLY A 155 18.01 0.71 -2.42
C GLY A 155 17.98 2.10 -1.77
N GLU A 156 18.02 2.20 -0.45
CA GLU A 156 18.17 3.47 0.26
C GLU A 156 19.52 4.14 -0.06
N ASP A 157 20.55 3.33 -0.13
CA ASP A 157 21.93 3.72 -0.42
C ASP A 157 22.15 4.31 -1.82
N ILE A 158 21.26 3.98 -2.76
CA ILE A 158 21.30 4.46 -4.15
C ILE A 158 20.09 5.32 -4.52
N PHE A 159 19.37 5.86 -3.55
CA PHE A 159 18.13 6.65 -3.75
C PHE A 159 17.07 5.95 -4.62
N ALA A 160 17.04 4.62 -4.63
CA ALA A 160 16.12 3.82 -5.43
C ALA A 160 14.94 3.26 -4.61
N ALA A 161 14.78 3.63 -3.35
CA ALA A 161 13.62 3.28 -2.55
C ALA A 161 12.35 3.95 -3.10
N CYS A 162 11.18 3.40 -2.77
CA CYS A 162 9.88 3.86 -3.27
C CYS A 162 9.71 5.38 -3.12
N GLY A 163 9.45 6.08 -4.22
CA GLY A 163 9.26 7.53 -4.28
C GLY A 163 10.54 8.36 -4.46
N MET A 164 11.72 7.81 -4.20
CA MET A 164 12.97 8.57 -4.26
C MET A 164 13.43 8.86 -5.70
N LEU A 165 13.22 7.95 -6.64
CA LEU A 165 13.67 8.08 -8.04
C LEU A 165 13.02 9.25 -8.79
N SER A 166 11.75 9.51 -8.58
CA SER A 166 11.04 10.61 -9.23
C SER A 166 11.57 11.98 -8.79
N THR A 167 11.92 12.10 -7.52
CA THR A 167 12.44 13.33 -6.91
C THR A 167 13.87 13.62 -7.36
N ALA A 168 14.72 12.59 -7.46
CA ALA A 168 16.09 12.71 -7.96
C ALA A 168 16.13 13.19 -9.43
N LYS A 169 15.18 12.72 -10.26
CA LYS A 169 15.07 13.16 -11.66
C LYS A 169 14.64 14.64 -11.77
N GLN A 170 13.65 15.06 -10.98
CA GLN A 170 13.20 16.46 -10.94
C GLN A 170 14.25 17.42 -10.44
N GLN A 171 15.13 17.00 -9.52
CA GLN A 171 16.26 17.82 -9.04
C GLN A 171 17.35 17.96 -10.09
N LYS A 172 17.68 16.90 -10.84
CA LYS A 172 18.62 16.99 -11.99
C LYS A 172 18.12 17.93 -13.08
N GLU A 173 16.83 17.90 -13.38
CA GLU A 173 16.20 18.80 -14.37
C GLU A 173 16.15 20.27 -13.90
N LYS A 174 16.18 20.52 -12.57
CA LYS A 174 16.24 21.87 -11.98
C LYS A 174 17.66 22.36 -11.69
N GLY A 175 18.70 21.64 -12.10
CA GLY A 175 20.10 22.07 -11.97
C GLY A 175 20.66 22.07 -10.54
N VAL A 176 20.01 21.40 -9.60
CA VAL A 176 20.52 21.26 -8.22
C VAL A 176 21.42 20.02 -8.15
N THR A 177 22.72 20.25 -8.10
CA THR A 177 23.73 19.20 -7.89
C THR A 177 23.64 18.74 -6.43
N LEU A 178 23.39 17.47 -6.20
CA LEU A 178 23.54 16.85 -4.88
C LEU A 178 25.03 16.84 -4.52
N GLN A 179 25.39 17.55 -3.46
CA GLN A 179 26.69 17.41 -2.79
C GLN A 179 26.68 16.19 -1.87
#